data_40852022b3d012ffb6b18d16c8eef48e
#
_entry.id   40852022b3d012ffb6b18d16c8eef48e
#
_cell.length_a   1.000
_cell.length_b   1.000
_cell.length_c   1.000
_cell.angle_alpha   90.00
_cell.angle_beta   90.00
_cell.angle_gamma   90.00
#
_symmetry.space_group_name_H-M   'P 1'
#
loop_
_entity.id
_entity.type
_entity.pdbx_description
1 polymer ?
#
loop_
_entity_poly.entity_id
_entity_poly.type
_entity_poly.pdbx_seq_one_letter_code
_entity_poly.pdbx_strand_id
1 'polypeptide(L)'
;MRHTLAALTTALLAVAVHAAPSVYPTGTTIYDPAKTWSGYTVFVLPETGAVLIDMNGNELKRWDQFAGLGGGPVRMLPGGQVVGAVGALQPHQESISVAQYDWENKRVWQFDHAEQVKTKDGATIWAARQHHDWQRTDFPSGYYSPELTPGTSPVRTLILAHTNRSVPAVSSQPLEEDVLYEVSPKGEIAWRWHSGDHYDEFGFSAEARAVIQKGGAFSAGRGSFDALHVNAATWLGPNRWYDAGDQRFHPDNVMISSREASFIAIVARDGRIVWRLGPDYRETDATKAIGQIIGQHHPHLIPKGLPGAGDLLVFDNGGTSVYGFANPAAPDGAGAVRRHFSRVLEINPVTLEKVWEYSLKGQESYRFFSHYVSSAQRLPNGNTLITEGADGRLFEVTTAGDIVWEYVSPYFGTDAPGTNRVYRAYRVPYDWVPQLPKPAERAVVPPPRKDLRIAPR
;
A
#
# COMPACT_ATOMS: atom_id res chain seq x y z
N MET A 1 65.79 33.24 9.67
CA MET A 1 64.84 32.36 10.32
C MET A 1 63.60 32.31 9.44
N ARG A 2 63.44 31.24 8.68
CA ARG A 2 62.27 31.00 7.84
C ARG A 2 61.41 29.92 8.56
N HIS A 3 60.19 30.24 8.98
CA HIS A 3 59.25 29.32 9.55
C HIS A 3 58.41 28.71 8.43
N THR A 4 58.58 27.45 8.18
CA THR A 4 57.76 26.61 7.30
C THR A 4 56.53 26.16 8.08
N LEU A 5 55.33 26.66 7.73
CA LEU A 5 54.05 26.12 8.21
C LEU A 5 53.74 24.84 7.43
N ALA A 6 53.69 23.73 8.14
CA ALA A 6 53.19 22.50 7.58
C ALA A 6 51.64 22.49 7.74
N ALA A 7 50.91 22.49 6.63
CA ALA A 7 49.49 22.32 6.60
C ALA A 7 49.15 20.81 6.78
N LEU A 8 48.53 20.46 7.91
CA LEU A 8 47.94 19.14 8.11
C LEU A 8 46.60 19.08 7.37
N THR A 9 46.56 18.36 6.27
CA THR A 9 45.32 18.03 5.56
C THR A 9 44.66 16.85 6.30
N THR A 10 43.63 17.12 7.08
CA THR A 10 42.78 16.08 7.69
C THR A 10 41.85 15.54 6.60
N ALA A 11 42.16 14.37 6.09
CA ALA A 11 41.23 13.63 5.23
C ALA A 11 40.06 13.16 6.07
N LEU A 12 38.89 13.77 5.93
CA LEU A 12 37.63 13.22 6.42
C LEU A 12 37.31 11.99 5.59
N LEU A 13 37.56 10.80 6.15
CA LEU A 13 37.00 9.57 5.69
C LEU A 13 35.47 9.67 5.92
N ALA A 14 34.70 9.86 4.86
CA ALA A 14 33.26 9.64 4.89
C ALA A 14 33.03 8.17 5.21
N VAL A 15 32.72 7.87 6.46
CA VAL A 15 32.20 6.56 6.85
C VAL A 15 30.82 6.48 6.21
N ALA A 16 30.65 5.63 5.21
CA ALA A 16 29.35 5.30 4.68
C ALA A 16 28.53 4.74 5.84
N VAL A 17 27.56 5.52 6.31
CA VAL A 17 26.59 5.06 7.32
C VAL A 17 25.71 4.06 6.60
N HIS A 18 26.02 2.78 6.73
CA HIS A 18 25.12 1.72 6.30
C HIS A 18 23.92 1.74 7.23
N ALA A 19 22.72 1.68 6.66
CA ALA A 19 21.50 1.48 7.45
C ALA A 19 21.70 0.27 8.36
N ALA A 20 21.12 0.35 9.55
CA ALA A 20 21.07 -0.81 10.41
C ALA A 20 20.33 -1.94 9.65
N PRO A 21 20.89 -3.15 9.61
CA PRO A 21 20.18 -4.29 9.00
C PRO A 21 18.86 -4.51 9.75
N SER A 22 17.87 -5.13 9.07
CA SER A 22 16.65 -5.59 9.71
C SER A 22 16.98 -6.35 11.00
N VAL A 23 16.15 -6.17 12.04
CA VAL A 23 16.30 -6.91 13.31
C VAL A 23 16.04 -8.43 13.17
N TYR A 24 15.51 -8.85 12.04
CA TYR A 24 15.25 -10.25 11.69
C TYR A 24 16.33 -10.78 10.76
N PRO A 25 16.67 -12.09 10.86
CA PRO A 25 17.40 -12.75 9.78
C PRO A 25 16.62 -12.61 8.46
N THR A 26 17.30 -12.44 7.33
CA THR A 26 16.66 -12.41 6.01
C THR A 26 16.34 -13.81 5.49
N GLY A 27 15.44 -13.89 4.51
CA GLY A 27 14.90 -15.13 3.97
C GLY A 27 13.72 -15.66 4.79
N THR A 28 13.33 -16.91 4.58
CA THR A 28 12.26 -17.56 5.34
C THR A 28 12.77 -17.96 6.73
N THR A 29 12.21 -17.36 7.76
CA THR A 29 12.61 -17.54 9.17
C THR A 29 11.66 -18.43 9.94
N ILE A 30 10.40 -18.54 9.49
CA ILE A 30 9.36 -19.43 10.02
C ILE A 30 8.61 -20.05 8.85
N TYR A 31 8.38 -21.36 8.88
CA TYR A 31 7.48 -22.03 7.95
C TYR A 31 6.91 -23.32 8.55
N ASP A 32 5.60 -23.30 8.84
CA ASP A 32 4.83 -24.48 9.25
C ASP A 32 3.90 -24.90 8.10
N PRO A 33 4.29 -25.86 7.25
CA PRO A 33 3.50 -26.27 6.09
C PRO A 33 2.12 -26.83 6.43
N ALA A 34 1.90 -27.28 7.69
CA ALA A 34 0.61 -27.82 8.13
C ALA A 34 -0.42 -26.74 8.43
N LYS A 35 0.02 -25.51 8.68
CA LYS A 35 -0.85 -24.40 9.07
C LYS A 35 -0.94 -23.30 8.05
N THR A 36 0.01 -23.20 7.13
CA THR A 36 0.04 -22.17 6.10
C THR A 36 -0.87 -22.50 4.91
N TRP A 37 -1.28 -21.48 4.20
CA TRP A 37 -1.79 -21.64 2.84
C TRP A 37 -0.61 -21.49 1.87
N SER A 38 -0.13 -22.63 1.38
CA SER A 38 1.05 -22.67 0.52
C SER A 38 0.77 -22.17 -0.90
N GLY A 39 1.73 -21.46 -1.46
CA GLY A 39 1.66 -20.87 -2.81
C GLY A 39 2.91 -20.08 -3.14
N TYR A 40 2.90 -19.40 -4.28
CA TYR A 40 3.94 -18.45 -4.64
C TYR A 40 3.61 -17.06 -4.06
N THR A 41 4.64 -16.29 -3.73
CA THR A 41 4.48 -14.90 -3.29
C THR A 41 5.18 -13.96 -4.28
N VAL A 42 4.46 -12.96 -4.79
CA VAL A 42 4.97 -11.93 -5.71
C VAL A 42 5.02 -10.59 -5.02
N PHE A 43 6.11 -9.83 -5.19
CA PHE A 43 6.28 -8.47 -4.67
C PHE A 43 7.32 -7.68 -5.45
N VAL A 44 7.29 -6.35 -5.29
CA VAL A 44 8.27 -5.44 -5.90
C VAL A 44 9.45 -5.25 -4.99
N LEU A 45 10.64 -5.29 -5.56
CA LEU A 45 11.90 -4.98 -4.90
C LEU A 45 12.26 -3.50 -5.00
N PRO A 46 12.99 -2.94 -4.05
CA PRO A 46 13.63 -1.65 -4.24
C PRO A 46 14.53 -1.69 -5.49
N GLU A 47 14.34 -0.74 -6.40
CA GLU A 47 15.20 -0.46 -7.56
C GLU A 47 15.34 -1.56 -8.64
N THR A 48 15.04 -2.82 -8.34
CA THR A 48 15.46 -3.95 -9.17
C THR A 48 14.34 -4.75 -9.83
N GLY A 49 13.09 -4.36 -9.64
CA GLY A 49 11.95 -5.02 -10.29
C GLY A 49 11.06 -5.83 -9.35
N ALA A 50 10.33 -6.80 -9.90
CA ALA A 50 9.46 -7.67 -9.13
C ALA A 50 10.04 -9.09 -9.07
N VAL A 51 9.78 -9.79 -7.97
CA VAL A 51 10.19 -11.19 -7.79
C VAL A 51 9.02 -12.08 -7.44
N LEU A 52 9.15 -13.34 -7.83
CA LEU A 52 8.33 -14.46 -7.39
C LEU A 52 9.18 -15.38 -6.53
N ILE A 53 8.72 -15.67 -5.33
CA ILE A 53 9.37 -16.62 -4.42
C ILE A 53 8.45 -17.79 -4.07
N ASP A 54 9.05 -18.92 -3.70
CA ASP A 54 8.36 -20.04 -3.06
C ASP A 54 8.22 -19.86 -1.54
N MET A 55 7.61 -20.82 -0.87
CA MET A 55 7.42 -20.78 0.59
C MET A 55 8.73 -20.85 1.39
N ASN A 56 9.80 -21.37 0.82
CA ASN A 56 11.13 -21.41 1.42
C ASN A 56 11.97 -20.16 1.11
N GLY A 57 11.40 -19.19 0.39
CA GLY A 57 12.05 -17.91 0.07
C GLY A 57 13.01 -17.98 -1.11
N ASN A 58 13.00 -19.08 -1.90
CA ASN A 58 13.80 -19.17 -3.10
C ASN A 58 13.21 -18.26 -4.19
N GLU A 59 14.03 -17.42 -4.80
CA GLU A 59 13.64 -16.63 -5.97
C GLU A 59 13.51 -17.56 -7.18
N LEU A 60 12.33 -17.54 -7.81
CA LEU A 60 12.01 -18.41 -8.94
C LEU A 60 11.94 -17.65 -10.25
N LYS A 61 11.58 -16.37 -10.21
CA LYS A 61 11.44 -15.50 -11.36
C LYS A 61 11.61 -14.04 -10.96
N ARG A 62 12.17 -13.24 -11.86
CA ARG A 62 12.29 -11.80 -11.75
C ARG A 62 11.79 -11.10 -13.01
N TRP A 63 11.15 -9.94 -12.82
CA TRP A 63 10.71 -9.05 -13.89
C TRP A 63 11.38 -7.67 -13.66
N ASP A 64 12.48 -7.44 -14.38
CA ASP A 64 13.27 -6.20 -14.25
C ASP A 64 12.52 -4.97 -14.80
N GLN A 65 11.47 -5.18 -15.59
CA GLN A 65 10.63 -4.11 -16.15
C GLN A 65 9.93 -3.28 -15.07
N PHE A 66 9.70 -3.85 -13.88
CA PHE A 66 9.10 -3.17 -12.75
C PHE A 66 10.13 -2.48 -11.84
N ALA A 67 11.36 -2.34 -12.31
CA ALA A 67 12.40 -1.61 -11.61
C ALA A 67 12.04 -0.12 -11.49
N GLY A 68 12.35 0.45 -10.36
CA GLY A 68 12.13 1.87 -10.05
C GLY A 68 11.60 2.11 -8.65
N LEU A 69 11.69 3.33 -8.19
CA LEU A 69 11.16 3.75 -6.87
C LEU A 69 9.64 3.93 -6.88
N GLY A 70 8.98 3.62 -8.00
CA GLY A 70 7.53 3.77 -8.17
C GLY A 70 6.75 3.05 -7.07
N GLY A 71 5.92 3.80 -6.38
CA GLY A 71 5.05 3.26 -5.36
C GLY A 71 3.85 2.57 -5.98
N GLY A 72 3.90 1.25 -6.10
CA GLY A 72 2.74 0.49 -6.54
C GLY A 72 2.96 -1.02 -6.42
N PRO A 73 1.87 -1.79 -6.30
CA PRO A 73 1.97 -3.24 -6.22
C PRO A 73 2.30 -3.86 -7.58
N VAL A 74 2.84 -5.08 -7.56
CA VAL A 74 2.76 -6.01 -8.69
C VAL A 74 1.76 -7.10 -8.33
N ARG A 75 0.87 -7.44 -9.25
CA ARG A 75 -0.14 -8.48 -9.09
C ARG A 75 0.06 -9.57 -10.12
N MET A 76 -0.08 -10.80 -9.69
CA MET A 76 0.00 -11.96 -10.59
C MET A 76 -1.39 -12.35 -11.07
N LEU A 77 -1.47 -12.76 -12.32
CA LEU A 77 -2.64 -13.35 -12.96
C LEU A 77 -2.36 -14.83 -13.28
N PRO A 78 -3.39 -15.65 -13.50
CA PRO A 78 -3.20 -17.02 -13.95
C PRO A 78 -2.30 -17.10 -15.20
N GLY A 79 -1.55 -18.19 -15.34
CA GLY A 79 -0.58 -18.38 -16.42
C GLY A 79 0.75 -17.65 -16.21
N GLY A 80 1.04 -17.19 -14.97
CA GLY A 80 2.29 -16.54 -14.63
C GLY A 80 2.43 -15.12 -15.18
N GLN A 81 1.35 -14.49 -15.60
CA GLN A 81 1.38 -13.09 -16.05
C GLN A 81 1.39 -12.13 -14.86
N VAL A 82 1.93 -10.94 -15.06
CA VAL A 82 2.05 -9.91 -14.01
C VAL A 82 1.60 -8.55 -14.51
N VAL A 83 0.95 -7.78 -13.61
CA VAL A 83 0.55 -6.40 -13.85
C VAL A 83 1.18 -5.52 -12.80
N GLY A 84 1.82 -4.44 -13.19
CA GLY A 84 2.49 -3.56 -12.25
C GLY A 84 2.90 -2.22 -12.81
N ALA A 85 3.45 -1.37 -11.94
CA ALA A 85 4.05 -0.10 -12.30
C ALA A 85 5.41 -0.31 -12.98
N VAL A 86 5.65 0.39 -14.07
CA VAL A 86 6.91 0.36 -14.81
C VAL A 86 7.58 1.71 -14.70
N GLY A 87 8.80 1.69 -14.15
CA GLY A 87 9.61 2.88 -13.97
C GLY A 87 9.06 3.85 -12.92
N ALA A 88 9.88 4.79 -12.53
CA ALA A 88 9.47 5.92 -11.71
C ALA A 88 9.87 7.21 -12.40
N LEU A 89 9.01 8.21 -12.33
CA LEU A 89 9.31 9.53 -12.84
C LEU A 89 9.31 10.52 -11.69
N GLN A 90 10.47 11.13 -11.45
CA GLN A 90 10.56 12.24 -10.51
C GLN A 90 9.67 13.40 -11.00
N PRO A 91 9.16 14.19 -10.10
CA PRO A 91 9.59 14.40 -8.72
C PRO A 91 8.68 13.80 -7.64
N HIS A 92 7.56 13.14 -7.94
CA HIS A 92 6.70 12.56 -6.90
C HIS A 92 6.65 11.02 -7.02
N GLN A 93 5.53 10.40 -6.80
CA GLN A 93 5.43 8.93 -6.66
C GLN A 93 4.82 8.28 -7.91
N GLU A 94 4.79 9.01 -9.02
CA GLU A 94 4.22 8.49 -10.25
C GLU A 94 5.13 7.49 -10.94
N SER A 95 4.49 6.54 -11.56
CA SER A 95 5.11 5.57 -12.45
C SER A 95 5.00 6.02 -13.90
N ILE A 96 5.97 5.68 -14.73
CA ILE A 96 5.95 6.01 -16.16
C ILE A 96 4.75 5.35 -16.85
N SER A 97 4.46 4.11 -16.49
CA SER A 97 3.29 3.40 -16.99
C SER A 97 2.82 2.31 -16.02
N VAL A 98 1.61 1.80 -16.25
CA VAL A 98 1.12 0.54 -15.70
C VAL A 98 1.06 -0.45 -16.85
N ALA A 99 1.70 -1.62 -16.71
CA ALA A 99 1.79 -2.58 -17.78
C ALA A 99 1.58 -4.02 -17.33
N GLN A 100 1.11 -4.85 -18.26
CA GLN A 100 0.95 -6.29 -18.11
C GLN A 100 2.01 -6.99 -18.98
N TYR A 101 2.70 -7.96 -18.37
CA TYR A 101 3.68 -8.81 -19.04
C TYR A 101 3.31 -10.27 -18.86
N ASP A 102 3.60 -11.07 -19.89
CA ASP A 102 3.51 -12.52 -19.79
C ASP A 102 4.76 -13.13 -19.11
N TRP A 103 4.78 -14.44 -19.00
CA TRP A 103 5.90 -15.16 -18.38
C TRP A 103 7.23 -14.96 -19.14
N GLU A 104 7.19 -14.82 -20.46
CA GLU A 104 8.34 -14.61 -21.34
C GLU A 104 8.80 -13.14 -21.39
N ASN A 105 8.25 -12.26 -20.53
CA ASN A 105 8.51 -10.83 -20.48
C ASN A 105 8.04 -10.06 -21.74
N LYS A 106 7.09 -10.60 -22.49
CA LYS A 106 6.43 -9.89 -23.57
C LYS A 106 5.32 -9.02 -22.99
N ARG A 107 5.30 -7.74 -23.37
CA ARG A 107 4.26 -6.81 -22.96
C ARG A 107 2.94 -7.15 -23.65
N VAL A 108 1.90 -7.40 -22.84
CA VAL A 108 0.53 -7.74 -23.26
C VAL A 108 -0.33 -6.49 -23.36
N TRP A 109 -0.14 -5.56 -22.39
CA TRP A 109 -0.92 -4.32 -22.29
C TRP A 109 -0.10 -3.24 -21.60
N GLN A 110 -0.44 -1.97 -21.87
CA GLN A 110 0.15 -0.81 -21.19
C GLN A 110 -0.83 0.34 -21.17
N PHE A 111 -0.81 1.10 -20.10
CA PHE A 111 -1.37 2.43 -19.99
C PHE A 111 -0.29 3.39 -19.51
N ASP A 112 -0.16 4.51 -20.20
CA ASP A 112 0.67 5.63 -19.83
C ASP A 112 -0.12 6.92 -20.05
N HIS A 113 -0.09 7.78 -19.06
CA HIS A 113 -0.72 9.10 -19.12
C HIS A 113 0.24 10.12 -18.53
N ALA A 114 0.46 11.19 -19.26
CA ALA A 114 1.31 12.30 -18.85
C ALA A 114 0.61 13.61 -19.11
N GLU A 115 0.86 14.58 -18.25
CA GLU A 115 0.33 15.94 -18.35
C GLU A 115 1.46 16.97 -18.25
N GLN A 116 1.24 18.15 -18.80
CA GLN A 116 2.13 19.29 -18.56
C GLN A 116 1.81 19.85 -17.17
N VAL A 117 2.82 19.87 -16.31
CA VAL A 117 2.71 20.43 -14.97
C VAL A 117 3.70 21.57 -14.76
N LYS A 118 3.33 22.55 -13.95
CA LYS A 118 4.23 23.62 -13.54
C LYS A 118 5.02 23.19 -12.31
N THR A 119 6.33 23.35 -12.38
CA THR A 119 7.22 23.18 -11.25
C THR A 119 7.21 24.42 -10.35
N LYS A 120 7.80 24.31 -9.16
CA LYS A 120 7.86 25.41 -8.17
C LYS A 120 8.58 26.65 -8.69
N ASP A 121 9.56 26.48 -9.56
CA ASP A 121 10.30 27.55 -10.22
C ASP A 121 9.60 28.11 -11.48
N GLY A 122 8.39 27.62 -11.79
CA GLY A 122 7.54 28.08 -12.89
C GLY A 122 7.83 27.41 -14.23
N ALA A 123 8.79 26.49 -14.33
CA ALA A 123 9.02 25.74 -15.54
C ALA A 123 7.83 24.80 -15.82
N THR A 124 7.62 24.46 -17.09
CA THR A 124 6.62 23.47 -17.50
C THR A 124 7.32 22.19 -17.94
N ILE A 125 6.94 21.06 -17.34
CA ILE A 125 7.49 19.76 -17.68
C ILE A 125 6.35 18.76 -17.99
N TRP A 126 6.66 17.74 -18.77
CA TRP A 126 5.80 16.56 -18.89
C TRP A 126 6.04 15.65 -17.67
N ALA A 127 4.99 15.30 -16.96
CA ALA A 127 5.03 14.39 -15.82
C ALA A 127 4.04 13.25 -16.03
N ALA A 128 4.46 12.03 -15.74
CA ALA A 128 3.56 10.89 -15.62
C ALA A 128 2.55 11.14 -14.50
N ARG A 129 1.36 10.54 -14.59
CA ARG A 129 0.28 10.86 -13.64
C ARG A 129 -0.23 9.66 -12.85
N GLN A 130 -0.05 8.40 -13.31
CA GLN A 130 -0.48 7.19 -12.61
C GLN A 130 0.43 6.90 -11.40
N HIS A 131 -0.20 6.57 -10.26
CA HIS A 131 0.52 6.29 -9.03
C HIS A 131 -0.18 5.23 -8.16
N HIS A 132 0.49 4.71 -7.17
CA HIS A 132 0.05 3.87 -6.06
C HIS A 132 -0.76 2.63 -6.42
N ASP A 133 -1.88 2.72 -7.16
CA ASP A 133 -2.79 1.58 -7.29
C ASP A 133 -3.48 1.46 -8.67
N TRP A 134 -3.77 0.24 -9.05
CA TRP A 134 -4.54 -0.13 -10.25
C TRP A 134 -5.25 -1.45 -10.01
N GLN A 135 -6.48 -1.56 -10.52
CA GLN A 135 -7.32 -2.72 -10.33
C GLN A 135 -8.00 -3.10 -11.63
N ARG A 136 -8.05 -4.39 -11.94
CA ARG A 136 -8.83 -4.90 -13.06
C ARG A 136 -10.26 -5.20 -12.60
N THR A 137 -11.26 -5.01 -13.45
CA THR A 137 -12.67 -5.28 -13.11
C THR A 137 -12.93 -6.76 -12.82
N ASP A 138 -12.21 -7.68 -13.46
CA ASP A 138 -12.26 -9.11 -13.21
C ASP A 138 -11.37 -9.55 -12.01
N PHE A 139 -10.68 -8.60 -11.36
CA PHE A 139 -9.77 -8.86 -10.25
C PHE A 139 -9.86 -7.72 -9.22
N PRO A 140 -11.05 -7.48 -8.63
CA PRO A 140 -11.36 -6.25 -7.91
C PRO A 140 -10.48 -5.98 -6.69
N SER A 141 -10.11 -7.00 -5.92
CA SER A 141 -9.19 -6.83 -4.76
C SER A 141 -7.73 -7.05 -5.12
N GLY A 142 -7.46 -7.50 -6.35
CA GLY A 142 -6.10 -7.68 -6.85
C GLY A 142 -5.34 -8.86 -6.24
N TYR A 143 -6.01 -9.80 -5.57
CA TYR A 143 -5.43 -11.02 -5.07
C TYR A 143 -6.39 -12.23 -5.16
N TYR A 144 -5.83 -13.42 -5.04
CA TYR A 144 -6.54 -14.68 -5.24
C TYR A 144 -7.79 -14.85 -4.38
N SER A 145 -8.86 -15.30 -5.00
CA SER A 145 -10.05 -15.83 -4.35
C SER A 145 -10.53 -17.08 -5.11
N PRO A 146 -11.03 -18.11 -4.41
CA PRO A 146 -11.52 -19.32 -5.07
C PRO A 146 -12.69 -19.09 -6.04
N GLU A 147 -13.48 -18.04 -5.82
CA GLU A 147 -14.68 -17.74 -6.62
C GLU A 147 -14.43 -16.68 -7.72
N LEU A 148 -13.25 -16.08 -7.75
CA LEU A 148 -12.89 -15.02 -8.70
C LEU A 148 -11.57 -15.35 -9.38
N THR A 149 -11.63 -15.93 -10.57
CA THR A 149 -10.44 -16.18 -11.38
C THR A 149 -10.35 -15.12 -12.47
N PRO A 150 -9.38 -14.22 -12.42
CA PRO A 150 -9.21 -13.21 -13.46
C PRO A 150 -8.76 -13.83 -14.77
N GLY A 151 -9.17 -13.21 -15.88
CA GLY A 151 -8.66 -13.56 -17.21
C GLY A 151 -7.25 -13.03 -17.44
N THR A 152 -6.60 -13.49 -18.49
CA THR A 152 -5.27 -13.00 -18.93
C THR A 152 -5.35 -11.88 -19.96
N SER A 153 -6.48 -11.76 -20.67
CA SER A 153 -6.71 -10.68 -21.64
C SER A 153 -6.93 -9.35 -20.92
N PRO A 154 -6.50 -8.22 -21.51
CA PRO A 154 -6.79 -6.90 -20.97
C PRO A 154 -8.30 -6.66 -20.80
N VAL A 155 -8.69 -6.09 -19.67
CA VAL A 155 -10.06 -5.69 -19.34
C VAL A 155 -10.07 -4.25 -18.89
N ARG A 156 -11.25 -3.71 -18.57
CA ARG A 156 -11.35 -2.39 -17.94
C ARG A 156 -10.49 -2.36 -16.67
N THR A 157 -9.69 -1.32 -16.54
CA THR A 157 -8.74 -1.17 -15.44
C THR A 157 -8.97 0.16 -14.73
N LEU A 158 -9.14 0.14 -13.42
CA LEU A 158 -9.11 1.32 -12.56
C LEU A 158 -7.66 1.72 -12.35
N ILE A 159 -7.35 2.99 -12.52
CA ILE A 159 -6.02 3.56 -12.31
C ILE A 159 -6.16 4.77 -11.39
N LEU A 160 -5.41 4.78 -10.32
CA LEU A 160 -5.24 5.96 -9.49
C LEU A 160 -4.17 6.86 -10.12
N ALA A 161 -4.48 8.14 -10.25
CA ALA A 161 -3.62 9.11 -10.90
C ALA A 161 -3.66 10.48 -10.21
N HIS A 162 -2.72 11.35 -10.53
CA HIS A 162 -2.75 12.76 -10.16
C HIS A 162 -3.19 13.64 -11.34
N THR A 163 -3.75 14.81 -11.03
CA THR A 163 -3.81 15.95 -11.94
C THR A 163 -3.60 17.25 -11.17
N ASN A 164 -3.06 18.28 -11.83
CA ASN A 164 -2.87 19.57 -11.17
C ASN A 164 -4.02 20.49 -11.51
N ARG A 165 -4.79 20.92 -10.49
CA ARG A 165 -5.96 21.75 -10.65
C ARG A 165 -6.07 22.83 -9.58
N SER A 166 -6.46 24.06 -9.97
CA SER A 166 -6.81 25.10 -9.01
C SER A 166 -8.27 24.90 -8.57
N VAL A 167 -8.46 24.68 -7.26
CA VAL A 167 -9.77 24.54 -6.61
C VAL A 167 -9.82 25.51 -5.43
N PRO A 168 -10.10 26.82 -5.65
CA PRO A 168 -9.99 27.86 -4.62
C PRO A 168 -10.90 27.63 -3.40
N ALA A 169 -12.01 26.90 -3.57
CA ALA A 169 -12.88 26.51 -2.47
C ALA A 169 -12.18 25.54 -1.48
N VAL A 170 -11.16 24.80 -1.93
CA VAL A 170 -10.44 23.82 -1.15
C VAL A 170 -9.11 24.37 -0.66
N SER A 171 -8.29 24.95 -1.55
CA SER A 171 -6.96 25.44 -1.21
C SER A 171 -6.59 26.71 -1.98
N SER A 172 -5.84 27.61 -1.32
CA SER A 172 -5.21 28.76 -1.94
C SER A 172 -4.08 28.41 -2.90
N GLN A 173 -3.54 27.17 -2.80
CA GLN A 173 -2.54 26.64 -3.71
C GLN A 173 -3.19 25.68 -4.71
N PRO A 174 -2.67 25.55 -5.94
CA PRO A 174 -3.10 24.49 -6.84
C PRO A 174 -2.96 23.12 -6.18
N LEU A 175 -3.97 22.28 -6.32
CA LEU A 175 -3.91 20.91 -5.86
C LEU A 175 -3.14 20.04 -6.86
N GLU A 176 -2.34 19.13 -6.36
CA GLU A 176 -2.01 17.86 -7.00
C GLU A 176 -3.06 16.88 -6.52
N GLU A 177 -4.22 16.89 -7.18
CA GLU A 177 -5.37 16.13 -6.72
C GLU A 177 -5.33 14.69 -7.19
N ASP A 178 -5.83 13.80 -6.36
CA ASP A 178 -6.04 12.40 -6.72
C ASP A 178 -7.25 12.27 -7.66
N VAL A 179 -7.05 11.51 -8.73
CA VAL A 179 -8.06 11.25 -9.78
C VAL A 179 -8.18 9.75 -9.98
N LEU A 180 -9.39 9.26 -10.16
CA LEU A 180 -9.64 7.89 -10.60
C LEU A 180 -9.90 7.88 -12.10
N TYR A 181 -9.19 7.04 -12.84
CA TYR A 181 -9.45 6.75 -14.23
C TYR A 181 -9.97 5.32 -14.37
N GLU A 182 -11.07 5.14 -15.10
CA GLU A 182 -11.40 3.84 -15.68
C GLU A 182 -10.87 3.83 -17.11
N VAL A 183 -9.99 2.88 -17.37
CA VAL A 183 -9.29 2.74 -18.64
C VAL A 183 -9.82 1.52 -19.38
N SER A 184 -10.16 1.69 -20.66
CA SER A 184 -10.60 0.60 -21.55
C SER A 184 -9.46 -0.39 -21.84
N PRO A 185 -9.75 -1.60 -22.34
CA PRO A 185 -8.71 -2.53 -22.79
C PRO A 185 -7.77 -1.96 -23.85
N LYS A 186 -8.19 -0.90 -24.56
CA LYS A 186 -7.38 -0.20 -25.56
C LYS A 186 -6.51 0.93 -25.00
N GLY A 187 -6.60 1.20 -23.68
CA GLY A 187 -5.86 2.28 -23.04
C GLY A 187 -6.58 3.65 -23.08
N GLU A 188 -7.86 3.69 -23.44
CA GLU A 188 -8.63 4.93 -23.49
C GLU A 188 -9.30 5.19 -22.13
N ILE A 189 -9.26 6.44 -21.64
CA ILE A 189 -9.94 6.84 -20.40
C ILE A 189 -11.44 6.99 -20.69
N ALA A 190 -12.24 6.08 -20.14
CA ALA A 190 -13.68 6.01 -20.34
C ALA A 190 -14.48 6.74 -19.23
N TRP A 191 -13.92 6.84 -18.02
CA TRP A 191 -14.53 7.52 -16.87
C TRP A 191 -13.45 8.19 -16.02
N ARG A 192 -13.83 9.31 -15.38
CA ARG A 192 -12.97 10.06 -14.47
C ARG A 192 -13.75 10.48 -13.24
N TRP A 193 -13.05 10.51 -12.12
CA TRP A 193 -13.54 11.11 -10.88
C TRP A 193 -12.44 11.99 -10.29
N HIS A 194 -12.78 13.16 -9.81
CA HIS A 194 -11.84 14.15 -9.29
C HIS A 194 -12.08 14.38 -7.80
N SER A 195 -11.09 14.09 -6.97
CA SER A 195 -11.23 14.27 -5.51
C SER A 195 -11.51 15.71 -5.11
N GLY A 196 -11.00 16.68 -5.84
CA GLY A 196 -11.17 18.11 -5.58
C GLY A 196 -12.62 18.61 -5.62
N ASP A 197 -13.53 17.87 -6.26
CA ASP A 197 -14.95 18.22 -6.34
C ASP A 197 -15.76 17.72 -5.13
N HIS A 198 -15.14 16.92 -4.22
CA HIS A 198 -15.82 16.16 -3.16
C HIS A 198 -15.33 16.47 -1.74
N TYR A 199 -14.53 17.53 -1.54
CA TYR A 199 -13.95 17.85 -0.22
C TYR A 199 -15.00 18.11 0.86
N ASP A 200 -16.19 18.54 0.49
CA ASP A 200 -17.30 18.74 1.44
C ASP A 200 -17.90 17.42 1.93
N GLU A 201 -17.71 16.33 1.18
CA GLU A 201 -18.25 15.01 1.49
C GLU A 201 -17.30 14.17 2.36
N PHE A 202 -16.00 14.53 2.47
CA PHE A 202 -15.02 13.77 3.25
C PHE A 202 -15.12 13.96 4.76
N GLY A 203 -15.96 14.89 5.25
CA GLY A 203 -16.21 15.06 6.68
C GLY A 203 -15.07 15.71 7.47
N PHE A 204 -14.29 16.57 6.82
CA PHE A 204 -13.24 17.34 7.49
C PHE A 204 -13.78 18.27 8.57
N SER A 205 -13.09 18.36 9.72
CA SER A 205 -13.33 19.40 10.71
C SER A 205 -12.99 20.80 10.17
N ALA A 206 -13.47 21.85 10.87
CA ALA A 206 -13.15 23.22 10.50
C ALA A 206 -11.63 23.50 10.54
N GLU A 207 -10.94 22.91 11.52
CA GLU A 207 -9.49 23.04 11.69
C GLU A 207 -8.76 22.36 10.53
N ALA A 208 -9.14 21.13 10.15
CA ALA A 208 -8.56 20.42 9.02
C ALA A 208 -8.77 21.20 7.71
N ARG A 209 -9.99 21.74 7.48
CA ARG A 209 -10.28 22.61 6.32
C ARG A 209 -9.40 23.84 6.31
N ALA A 210 -9.18 24.49 7.46
CA ALA A 210 -8.33 25.69 7.56
C ALA A 210 -6.85 25.36 7.24
N VAL A 211 -6.35 24.18 7.60
CA VAL A 211 -5.00 23.71 7.24
C VAL A 211 -4.91 23.46 5.74
N ILE A 212 -5.87 22.74 5.17
CA ILE A 212 -5.93 22.43 3.73
C ILE A 212 -6.03 23.75 2.91
N GLN A 213 -6.87 24.70 3.34
CA GLN A 213 -7.05 25.99 2.67
C GLN A 213 -5.74 26.80 2.58
N LYS A 214 -4.89 26.75 3.58
CA LYS A 214 -3.58 27.43 3.57
C LYS A 214 -2.57 26.78 2.64
N GLY A 215 -2.82 25.55 2.19
CA GLY A 215 -1.82 24.70 1.57
C GLY A 215 -0.87 24.11 2.61
N GLY A 216 -0.73 22.81 2.65
CA GLY A 216 0.04 22.09 3.66
C GLY A 216 1.52 21.98 3.34
N ALA A 217 2.25 21.34 4.26
CA ALA A 217 3.69 21.10 4.18
C ALA A 217 4.11 20.14 3.04
N PHE A 218 3.17 19.48 2.39
CA PHE A 218 3.40 18.48 1.34
C PHE A 218 3.33 19.04 -0.08
N SER A 219 3.74 20.30 -0.28
CA SER A 219 3.99 20.74 -1.65
C SER A 219 5.22 20.01 -2.17
N ALA A 220 5.02 19.05 -3.05
CA ALA A 220 6.05 18.17 -3.62
C ALA A 220 7.06 18.86 -4.56
N GLY A 221 7.47 20.07 -4.29
CA GLY A 221 8.44 20.80 -5.13
C GLY A 221 7.92 21.23 -6.51
N ARG A 222 6.63 20.94 -6.83
CA ARG A 222 6.01 21.13 -8.15
C ARG A 222 5.08 22.35 -8.26
N GLY A 223 4.99 23.16 -7.24
CA GLY A 223 4.05 24.29 -7.21
C GLY A 223 2.60 23.85 -6.99
N SER A 224 2.35 22.65 -6.55
CA SER A 224 1.04 22.08 -6.21
C SER A 224 1.09 21.32 -4.88
N PHE A 225 -0.09 21.11 -4.29
CA PHE A 225 -0.26 20.56 -2.95
C PHE A 225 -1.02 19.23 -3.00
N ASP A 226 -0.34 18.14 -2.63
CA ASP A 226 -0.95 16.83 -2.42
C ASP A 226 -1.63 16.79 -1.05
N ALA A 227 -2.93 17.02 -1.01
CA ALA A 227 -3.67 17.19 0.23
C ALA A 227 -4.20 15.88 0.82
N LEU A 228 -4.58 14.92 -0.02
CA LEU A 228 -5.19 13.67 0.42
C LEU A 228 -4.21 12.51 0.43
N HIS A 229 -3.31 12.46 -0.54
CA HIS A 229 -2.40 11.36 -0.76
C HIS A 229 -3.15 10.02 -0.78
N VAL A 230 -4.05 9.88 -1.76
CA VAL A 230 -4.79 8.62 -1.93
C VAL A 230 -3.81 7.53 -2.34
N ASN A 231 -3.75 6.46 -1.56
CA ASN A 231 -2.75 5.39 -1.72
C ASN A 231 -3.34 4.02 -2.07
N ALA A 232 -4.66 3.95 -2.19
CA ALA A 232 -5.36 2.76 -2.65
C ALA A 232 -6.67 3.13 -3.32
N ALA A 233 -7.00 2.41 -4.39
CA ALA A 233 -8.27 2.49 -5.08
C ALA A 233 -8.67 1.08 -5.54
N THR A 234 -9.76 0.54 -5.02
CA THR A 234 -10.21 -0.83 -5.29
C THR A 234 -11.67 -0.87 -5.71
N TRP A 235 -11.99 -1.63 -6.77
CA TRP A 235 -13.37 -2.01 -7.03
C TRP A 235 -13.92 -2.79 -5.83
N LEU A 236 -15.18 -2.58 -5.47
CA LEU A 236 -15.81 -3.39 -4.43
C LEU A 236 -16.02 -4.83 -4.89
N GLY A 237 -16.31 -5.02 -6.18
CA GLY A 237 -16.58 -6.32 -6.75
C GLY A 237 -17.85 -6.99 -6.19
N PRO A 238 -18.16 -8.21 -6.61
CA PRO A 238 -19.29 -8.98 -6.08
C PRO A 238 -19.17 -9.17 -4.57
N ASN A 239 -20.21 -8.79 -3.79
CA ASN A 239 -20.17 -8.85 -2.34
C ASN A 239 -21.55 -9.06 -1.73
N ARG A 240 -21.57 -9.60 -0.50
CA ARG A 240 -22.80 -9.96 0.21
C ARG A 240 -23.71 -8.78 0.54
N TRP A 241 -23.17 -7.59 0.66
CA TRP A 241 -23.94 -6.40 1.04
C TRP A 241 -24.82 -5.91 -0.11
N TYR A 242 -24.24 -5.88 -1.30
CA TYR A 242 -25.01 -5.57 -2.52
C TYR A 242 -26.06 -6.65 -2.80
N ASP A 243 -25.70 -7.93 -2.62
CA ASP A 243 -26.63 -9.05 -2.76
C ASP A 243 -27.79 -8.94 -1.77
N ALA A 244 -27.57 -8.34 -0.58
CA ALA A 244 -28.60 -8.04 0.41
C ALA A 244 -29.39 -6.74 0.12
N GLY A 245 -29.08 -6.01 -0.98
CA GLY A 245 -29.80 -4.81 -1.41
C GLY A 245 -29.15 -3.47 -1.03
N ASP A 246 -28.00 -3.45 -0.36
CA ASP A 246 -27.33 -2.22 0.02
C ASP A 246 -26.55 -1.62 -1.17
N GLN A 247 -27.12 -0.57 -1.77
CA GLN A 247 -26.57 0.08 -2.95
C GLN A 247 -25.22 0.81 -2.72
N ARG A 248 -24.87 1.09 -1.47
CA ARG A 248 -23.57 1.67 -1.14
C ARG A 248 -22.44 0.75 -1.57
N PHE A 249 -22.69 -0.56 -1.57
CA PHE A 249 -21.72 -1.60 -1.90
C PHE A 249 -21.86 -2.14 -3.32
N HIS A 250 -22.41 -1.35 -4.26
CA HIS A 250 -22.50 -1.75 -5.66
C HIS A 250 -21.12 -2.20 -6.18
N PRO A 251 -21.01 -3.34 -6.90
CA PRO A 251 -19.73 -3.90 -7.35
C PRO A 251 -18.83 -2.93 -8.15
N ASP A 252 -19.43 -2.00 -8.90
CA ASP A 252 -18.71 -0.99 -9.68
C ASP A 252 -18.37 0.28 -8.87
N ASN A 253 -18.71 0.35 -7.59
CA ASN A 253 -18.24 1.43 -6.72
C ASN A 253 -16.77 1.21 -6.35
N VAL A 254 -16.07 2.29 -6.04
CA VAL A 254 -14.63 2.27 -5.76
C VAL A 254 -14.38 2.67 -4.31
N MET A 255 -13.67 1.83 -3.57
CA MET A 255 -13.14 2.18 -2.26
C MET A 255 -11.79 2.91 -2.43
N ILE A 256 -11.65 4.06 -1.78
CA ILE A 256 -10.42 4.85 -1.74
C ILE A 256 -9.89 4.98 -0.32
N SER A 257 -8.60 5.22 -0.19
CA SER A 257 -7.90 5.41 1.08
C SER A 257 -7.04 6.68 1.03
N SER A 258 -7.37 7.68 1.83
CA SER A 258 -6.53 8.85 2.01
C SER A 258 -5.57 8.66 3.17
N ARG A 259 -4.27 8.64 2.88
CA ARG A 259 -3.22 8.49 3.87
C ARG A 259 -3.14 9.71 4.79
N GLU A 260 -3.09 10.90 4.22
CA GLU A 260 -2.86 12.13 4.97
C GLU A 260 -4.08 12.54 5.79
N ALA A 261 -5.29 12.25 5.28
CA ALA A 261 -6.53 12.57 5.99
C ALA A 261 -7.08 11.42 6.84
N SER A 262 -6.46 10.22 6.78
CA SER A 262 -6.84 9.07 7.61
C SER A 262 -8.32 8.68 7.48
N PHE A 263 -8.86 8.68 6.27
CA PHE A 263 -10.21 8.19 5.97
C PHE A 263 -10.20 7.12 4.89
N ILE A 264 -11.25 6.31 4.90
CA ILE A 264 -11.61 5.37 3.84
C ILE A 264 -13.00 5.77 3.35
N ALA A 265 -13.21 5.82 2.04
CA ALA A 265 -14.50 6.19 1.47
C ALA A 265 -14.87 5.30 0.28
N ILE A 266 -16.17 5.21 -0.02
CA ILE A 266 -16.68 4.56 -1.22
C ILE A 266 -17.25 5.62 -2.15
N VAL A 267 -16.68 5.68 -3.34
CA VAL A 267 -17.10 6.53 -4.46
C VAL A 267 -18.08 5.74 -5.32
N ALA A 268 -19.28 6.24 -5.50
CA ALA A 268 -20.27 5.66 -6.42
C ALA A 268 -19.97 6.05 -7.88
N ARG A 269 -20.57 5.35 -8.84
CA ARG A 269 -20.36 5.62 -10.28
C ARG A 269 -20.84 7.00 -10.71
N ASP A 270 -21.78 7.61 -9.99
CA ASP A 270 -22.22 8.99 -10.19
C ASP A 270 -21.30 10.05 -9.56
N GLY A 271 -20.22 9.60 -8.88
CA GLY A 271 -19.18 10.42 -8.27
C GLY A 271 -19.37 10.72 -6.79
N ARG A 272 -20.58 10.53 -6.23
CA ARG A 272 -20.88 10.84 -4.83
C ARG A 272 -20.15 9.89 -3.86
N ILE A 273 -19.78 10.38 -2.68
CA ILE A 273 -19.32 9.56 -1.57
C ILE A 273 -20.55 8.95 -0.88
N VAL A 274 -20.68 7.62 -0.97
CA VAL A 274 -21.85 6.91 -0.44
C VAL A 274 -21.60 6.19 0.88
N TRP A 275 -20.35 6.08 1.30
CA TRP A 275 -19.93 5.51 2.56
C TRP A 275 -18.57 6.08 2.97
N ARG A 276 -18.32 6.23 4.28
CA ARG A 276 -17.08 6.78 4.81
C ARG A 276 -16.77 6.23 6.21
N LEU A 277 -15.49 5.99 6.49
CA LEU A 277 -14.94 5.71 7.81
C LEU A 277 -13.79 6.68 8.07
N GLY A 278 -13.90 7.52 9.10
CA GLY A 278 -13.01 8.64 9.36
C GLY A 278 -13.36 9.90 8.54
N PRO A 279 -12.59 10.99 8.62
CA PRO A 279 -11.40 11.18 9.46
C PRO A 279 -11.68 11.31 10.96
N ASP A 280 -12.91 11.65 11.38
CA ASP A 280 -13.30 11.73 12.79
C ASP A 280 -13.81 10.37 13.30
N TYR A 281 -12.98 9.70 14.09
CA TYR A 281 -13.33 8.42 14.73
C TYR A 281 -14.05 8.59 16.07
N ARG A 282 -14.47 9.81 16.44
CA ARG A 282 -15.22 10.12 17.66
C ARG A 282 -16.72 10.31 17.39
N GLU A 283 -17.16 10.21 16.13
CA GLU A 283 -18.54 10.50 15.72
C GLU A 283 -19.55 9.56 16.37
N THR A 284 -19.23 8.27 16.45
CA THR A 284 -20.12 7.24 17.00
C THR A 284 -19.41 6.34 18.00
N ASP A 285 -20.14 5.57 18.78
CA ASP A 285 -19.54 4.58 19.69
C ASP A 285 -18.85 3.46 18.95
N ALA A 286 -19.35 3.09 17.76
CA ALA A 286 -18.72 2.09 16.91
C ALA A 286 -17.36 2.59 16.38
N THR A 287 -17.27 3.82 15.87
CA THR A 287 -16.00 4.38 15.42
C THR A 287 -15.02 4.61 16.54
N LYS A 288 -15.49 5.00 17.75
CA LYS A 288 -14.65 5.05 18.95
C LYS A 288 -14.09 3.69 19.35
N ALA A 289 -14.89 2.61 19.22
CA ALA A 289 -14.45 1.24 19.51
C ALA A 289 -13.41 0.72 18.52
N ILE A 290 -13.48 1.11 17.24
CA ILE A 290 -12.42 0.87 16.26
C ILE A 290 -11.16 1.62 16.69
N GLY A 291 -11.31 2.85 17.15
CA GLY A 291 -10.22 3.78 17.46
C GLY A 291 -9.60 4.36 16.18
N GLN A 292 -8.90 5.48 16.33
CA GLN A 292 -8.31 6.21 15.21
C GLN A 292 -7.46 5.32 14.31
N ILE A 293 -7.82 5.23 13.04
CA ILE A 293 -6.97 4.68 11.97
C ILE A 293 -6.06 5.82 11.51
N ILE A 294 -4.79 5.54 11.23
CA ILE A 294 -3.79 6.55 10.89
C ILE A 294 -2.96 6.08 9.72
N GLY A 295 -2.97 6.86 8.63
CA GLY A 295 -2.09 6.66 7.49
C GLY A 295 -2.22 5.30 6.81
N GLN A 296 -3.42 4.72 6.85
CA GLN A 296 -3.72 3.35 6.43
C GLN A 296 -3.42 3.08 4.96
N HIS A 297 -3.22 1.79 4.66
CA HIS A 297 -3.00 1.30 3.30
C HIS A 297 -3.89 0.10 3.00
N HIS A 298 -4.16 -0.11 1.71
CA HIS A 298 -4.82 -1.27 1.14
C HIS A 298 -6.17 -1.64 1.80
N PRO A 299 -7.10 -0.70 2.06
CA PRO A 299 -8.46 -1.07 2.43
C PRO A 299 -9.17 -1.70 1.23
N HIS A 300 -9.88 -2.79 1.47
CA HIS A 300 -10.69 -3.46 0.47
C HIS A 300 -11.73 -4.35 1.14
N LEU A 301 -12.78 -4.72 0.42
CA LEU A 301 -13.66 -5.79 0.87
C LEU A 301 -12.98 -7.13 0.61
N ILE A 302 -12.98 -8.00 1.62
CA ILE A 302 -12.53 -9.39 1.45
C ILE A 302 -13.38 -10.05 0.35
N PRO A 303 -12.76 -10.59 -0.72
CA PRO A 303 -13.49 -11.17 -1.85
C PRO A 303 -14.40 -12.34 -1.47
N LYS A 304 -15.44 -12.56 -2.27
CA LYS A 304 -16.27 -13.78 -2.19
C LYS A 304 -15.39 -15.04 -2.26
N GLY A 305 -15.82 -16.09 -1.55
CA GLY A 305 -15.10 -17.36 -1.47
C GLY A 305 -14.00 -17.40 -0.42
N LEU A 306 -13.73 -16.30 0.28
CA LEU A 306 -12.77 -16.26 1.38
C LEU A 306 -13.46 -16.08 2.74
N PRO A 307 -12.88 -16.60 3.83
CA PRO A 307 -13.37 -16.33 5.18
C PRO A 307 -13.43 -14.82 5.47
N GLY A 308 -14.55 -14.35 6.00
CA GLY A 308 -14.79 -12.92 6.22
C GLY A 308 -15.25 -12.15 4.96
N ALA A 309 -15.63 -12.85 3.87
CA ALA A 309 -16.05 -12.21 2.61
C ALA A 309 -17.06 -11.08 2.83
N GLY A 310 -16.76 -9.90 2.27
CA GLY A 310 -17.54 -8.68 2.41
C GLY A 310 -17.15 -7.79 3.58
N ASP A 311 -16.34 -8.24 4.55
CA ASP A 311 -15.80 -7.37 5.56
C ASP A 311 -14.65 -6.52 5.00
N LEU A 312 -14.47 -5.33 5.55
CA LEU A 312 -13.37 -4.42 5.23
C LEU A 312 -12.09 -4.94 5.90
N LEU A 313 -11.06 -5.26 5.12
CA LEU A 313 -9.71 -5.54 5.61
C LEU A 313 -8.81 -4.35 5.32
N VAL A 314 -8.05 -3.89 6.33
CA VAL A 314 -7.18 -2.72 6.20
C VAL A 314 -5.91 -2.85 7.04
N PHE A 315 -4.79 -2.41 6.48
CA PHE A 315 -3.55 -2.22 7.23
C PHE A 315 -3.53 -0.79 7.79
N ASP A 316 -3.69 -0.66 9.11
CA ASP A 316 -3.65 0.59 9.84
C ASP A 316 -2.21 0.86 10.31
N ASN A 317 -1.50 1.69 9.55
CA ASN A 317 -0.07 1.90 9.72
C ASN A 317 0.31 2.49 11.09
N GLY A 318 -0.49 3.41 11.62
CA GLY A 318 -0.01 4.25 12.71
C GLY A 318 0.88 5.39 12.22
N GLY A 319 1.81 5.83 13.04
CA GLY A 319 2.60 7.02 12.76
C GLY A 319 1.86 8.29 13.16
N THR A 320 1.77 9.26 12.26
CA THR A 320 1.16 10.58 12.52
C THR A 320 0.12 10.90 11.47
N SER A 321 -1.06 11.35 11.89
CA SER A 321 -2.06 11.95 11.00
C SER A 321 -1.65 13.39 10.70
N VAL A 322 -1.78 13.81 9.43
CA VAL A 322 -1.50 15.20 9.04
C VAL A 322 -2.63 16.10 9.49
N TYR A 323 -3.88 15.69 9.24
CA TYR A 323 -5.08 16.41 9.66
C TYR A 323 -5.67 15.72 10.88
N GLY A 324 -5.84 16.48 11.95
CA GLY A 324 -6.40 16.01 13.20
C GLY A 324 -7.35 17.04 13.80
N PHE A 325 -7.64 16.85 15.08
CA PHE A 325 -8.48 17.77 15.84
C PHE A 325 -7.60 18.66 16.70
N ALA A 326 -7.94 19.94 16.77
CA ALA A 326 -7.24 20.89 17.63
C ALA A 326 -7.19 20.39 19.09
N ASN A 327 -6.02 20.51 19.68
CA ASN A 327 -5.77 20.26 21.09
C ASN A 327 -4.66 21.20 21.59
N PRO A 328 -4.40 21.31 22.90
CA PRO A 328 -3.39 22.24 23.43
C PRO A 328 -1.98 22.07 22.87
N ALA A 329 -1.61 20.85 22.41
CA ALA A 329 -0.30 20.58 21.83
C ALA A 329 -0.27 20.82 20.30
N ALA A 330 -1.43 20.86 19.64
CA ALA A 330 -1.60 21.08 18.22
C ALA A 330 -2.87 21.94 17.98
N PRO A 331 -2.79 23.27 18.16
CA PRO A 331 -3.96 24.15 18.09
C PRO A 331 -4.63 24.22 16.71
N ASP A 332 -3.88 23.88 15.66
CA ASP A 332 -4.38 23.77 14.27
C ASP A 332 -4.79 22.34 13.92
N GLY A 333 -4.66 21.37 14.82
CA GLY A 333 -4.96 19.96 14.60
C GLY A 333 -3.90 19.19 13.81
N ALA A 334 -2.89 19.84 13.23
CA ALA A 334 -1.88 19.17 12.42
C ALA A 334 -0.99 18.27 13.30
N GLY A 335 -0.87 17.00 12.92
CA GLY A 335 -0.09 16.02 13.67
C GLY A 335 -0.60 15.73 15.08
N ALA A 336 -1.86 16.06 15.37
CA ALA A 336 -2.45 15.91 16.70
C ALA A 336 -2.63 14.45 17.15
N VAL A 337 -2.73 13.53 16.20
CA VAL A 337 -2.93 12.10 16.47
C VAL A 337 -1.70 11.32 16.06
N ARG A 338 -1.18 10.52 17.01
CA ARG A 338 0.04 9.73 16.84
C ARG A 338 -0.11 8.35 17.45
N ARG A 339 0.49 7.34 16.79
CA ARG A 339 0.59 5.98 17.32
C ARG A 339 1.85 5.31 16.80
N HIS A 340 2.60 4.62 17.66
CA HIS A 340 3.90 4.01 17.37
C HIS A 340 3.81 2.49 17.18
N PHE A 341 2.69 2.00 16.62
CA PHE A 341 2.50 0.61 16.23
C PHE A 341 1.45 0.51 15.14
N SER A 342 1.52 -0.57 14.37
CA SER A 342 0.55 -0.90 13.33
C SER A 342 -0.50 -1.89 13.82
N ARG A 343 -1.62 -1.95 13.09
CA ARG A 343 -2.67 -2.95 13.26
C ARG A 343 -3.14 -3.43 11.88
N VAL A 344 -3.61 -4.66 11.82
CA VAL A 344 -4.47 -5.11 10.72
C VAL A 344 -5.86 -5.29 11.27
N LEU A 345 -6.84 -4.67 10.64
CA LEU A 345 -8.22 -4.65 11.11
C LEU A 345 -9.14 -5.32 10.08
N GLU A 346 -10.04 -6.16 10.57
CA GLU A 346 -11.22 -6.63 9.85
C GLU A 346 -12.45 -5.99 10.49
N ILE A 347 -13.23 -5.29 9.70
CA ILE A 347 -14.35 -4.48 10.16
C ILE A 347 -15.59 -4.81 9.33
N ASN A 348 -16.72 -5.05 9.98
CA ASN A 348 -17.99 -5.09 9.29
C ASN A 348 -18.34 -3.68 8.78
N PRO A 349 -18.40 -3.44 7.45
CA PRO A 349 -18.52 -2.08 6.93
C PRO A 349 -19.94 -1.48 7.12
N VAL A 350 -20.92 -2.28 7.51
CA VAL A 350 -22.30 -1.82 7.75
C VAL A 350 -22.50 -1.44 9.21
N THR A 351 -22.08 -2.31 10.14
CA THR A 351 -22.23 -2.08 11.59
C THR A 351 -21.07 -1.31 12.20
N LEU A 352 -19.92 -1.24 11.49
CA LEU A 352 -18.63 -0.73 11.97
C LEU A 352 -18.12 -1.52 13.19
N GLU A 353 -18.55 -2.76 13.36
CA GLU A 353 -18.00 -3.64 14.38
C GLU A 353 -16.62 -4.15 13.94
N LYS A 354 -15.66 -4.10 14.86
CA LYS A 354 -14.35 -4.71 14.65
C LYS A 354 -14.45 -6.22 14.84
N VAL A 355 -14.36 -6.97 13.73
CA VAL A 355 -14.51 -8.45 13.70
C VAL A 355 -13.23 -9.13 14.16
N TRP A 356 -12.08 -8.62 13.70
CA TRP A 356 -10.77 -9.18 14.04
C TRP A 356 -9.69 -8.09 14.04
N GLU A 357 -8.64 -8.29 14.83
CA GLU A 357 -7.49 -7.41 14.87
C GLU A 357 -6.21 -8.23 15.07
N TYR A 358 -5.20 -7.99 14.24
CA TYR A 358 -3.84 -8.36 14.55
C TYR A 358 -3.06 -7.13 14.99
N SER A 359 -2.50 -7.19 16.19
CA SER A 359 -1.58 -6.18 16.72
C SER A 359 -0.80 -6.79 17.88
N LEU A 360 0.41 -6.29 18.12
CA LEU A 360 1.15 -6.64 19.33
C LEU A 360 0.71 -5.74 20.49
N LYS A 361 0.69 -6.28 21.69
CA LYS A 361 0.14 -5.59 22.89
C LYS A 361 1.24 -5.21 23.88
N GLY A 362 0.95 -4.20 24.71
CA GLY A 362 1.81 -3.77 25.79
C GLY A 362 3.18 -3.31 25.30
N GLN A 363 4.23 -3.75 25.98
CA GLN A 363 5.61 -3.37 25.69
C GLN A 363 6.15 -3.95 24.37
N GLU A 364 5.45 -4.92 23.76
CA GLU A 364 5.84 -5.51 22.48
C GLU A 364 5.24 -4.79 21.27
N SER A 365 4.34 -3.82 21.49
CA SER A 365 3.56 -3.18 20.41
C SER A 365 4.43 -2.56 19.31
N TYR A 366 5.56 -1.96 19.68
CA TYR A 366 6.49 -1.32 18.73
C TYR A 366 7.17 -2.30 17.75
N ARG A 367 7.14 -3.61 18.03
CA ARG A 367 7.74 -4.64 17.17
C ARG A 367 6.91 -4.97 15.94
N PHE A 368 5.74 -4.39 15.81
CA PHE A 368 4.93 -4.43 14.61
C PHE A 368 4.57 -2.99 14.23
N PHE A 369 5.43 -2.40 13.41
CA PHE A 369 5.27 -1.01 13.02
C PHE A 369 5.81 -0.73 11.62
N SER A 370 4.92 -0.42 10.71
CA SER A 370 5.25 0.10 9.38
C SER A 370 4.47 1.39 9.14
N HIS A 371 5.16 2.52 9.24
CA HIS A 371 4.54 3.86 9.20
C HIS A 371 4.08 4.29 7.80
N TYR A 372 4.35 3.49 6.77
CA TYR A 372 3.95 3.73 5.38
C TYR A 372 3.93 2.40 4.61
N VAL A 373 3.44 2.41 3.36
CA VAL A 373 3.27 1.22 2.51
C VAL A 373 2.48 0.10 3.24
N SER A 374 2.68 -1.17 2.93
CA SER A 374 2.06 -2.30 3.62
C SER A 374 0.72 -2.75 3.07
N SER A 375 0.33 -3.97 3.42
CA SER A 375 -0.94 -4.57 3.02
C SER A 375 -1.32 -5.76 3.88
N ALA A 376 -2.58 -6.20 3.75
CA ALA A 376 -3.05 -7.47 4.26
C ALA A 376 -3.84 -8.20 3.17
N GLN A 377 -3.72 -9.53 3.11
CA GLN A 377 -4.46 -10.40 2.19
C GLN A 377 -5.09 -11.53 2.99
N ARG A 378 -6.40 -11.70 2.91
CA ARG A 378 -7.08 -12.87 3.45
C ARG A 378 -6.79 -14.09 2.57
N LEU A 379 -6.41 -15.20 3.20
CA LEU A 379 -6.08 -16.46 2.53
C LEU A 379 -7.24 -17.48 2.63
N PRO A 380 -7.30 -18.46 1.72
CA PRO A 380 -8.39 -19.45 1.70
C PRO A 380 -8.54 -20.31 2.96
N ASN A 381 -7.46 -20.52 3.70
CA ASN A 381 -7.48 -21.25 4.98
C ASN A 381 -7.92 -20.39 6.19
N GLY A 382 -8.28 -19.12 5.96
CA GLY A 382 -8.68 -18.16 7.00
C GLY A 382 -7.53 -17.37 7.60
N ASN A 383 -6.29 -17.71 7.32
CA ASN A 383 -5.13 -16.94 7.72
C ASN A 383 -5.07 -15.60 6.99
N THR A 384 -4.21 -14.70 7.46
CA THR A 384 -3.96 -13.40 6.82
C THR A 384 -2.47 -13.28 6.53
N LEU A 385 -2.12 -13.07 5.25
CA LEU A 385 -0.78 -12.64 4.86
C LEU A 385 -0.66 -11.15 5.12
N ILE A 386 0.33 -10.75 5.89
CA ILE A 386 0.60 -9.35 6.26
C ILE A 386 1.95 -8.95 5.64
N THR A 387 1.95 -7.82 4.96
CA THR A 387 3.16 -7.14 4.50
C THR A 387 3.46 -6.01 5.47
N GLU A 388 4.46 -6.15 6.32
CA GLU A 388 5.07 -5.10 7.12
C GLU A 388 6.14 -4.42 6.26
N GLY A 389 5.68 -3.52 5.39
CA GLY A 389 6.43 -3.15 4.20
C GLY A 389 7.67 -2.31 4.45
N ALA A 390 7.70 -1.46 5.49
CA ALA A 390 8.83 -0.58 5.78
C ALA A 390 10.12 -1.36 6.04
N ASP A 391 10.00 -2.53 6.70
CA ASP A 391 11.11 -3.40 7.06
C ASP A 391 11.22 -4.65 6.18
N GLY A 392 10.47 -4.69 5.07
CA GLY A 392 10.51 -5.80 4.12
C GLY A 392 10.11 -7.15 4.70
N ARG A 393 9.30 -7.15 5.77
CA ARG A 393 8.84 -8.35 6.46
C ARG A 393 7.46 -8.77 5.95
N LEU A 394 7.36 -10.01 5.50
CA LEU A 394 6.12 -10.67 5.07
C LEU A 394 5.83 -11.79 6.04
N PHE A 395 4.60 -11.91 6.54
CA PHE A 395 4.26 -13.00 7.44
C PHE A 395 2.79 -13.40 7.36
N GLU A 396 2.52 -14.67 7.55
CA GLU A 396 1.17 -15.24 7.60
C GLU A 396 0.81 -15.54 9.05
N VAL A 397 -0.35 -15.04 9.47
CA VAL A 397 -0.89 -15.26 10.81
C VAL A 397 -2.19 -16.04 10.76
N THR A 398 -2.38 -16.92 11.73
CA THR A 398 -3.68 -17.56 11.98
C THR A 398 -4.70 -16.57 12.54
N THR A 399 -5.96 -16.95 12.58
CA THR A 399 -7.01 -16.14 13.24
C THR A 399 -6.74 -15.93 14.74
N ALA A 400 -5.98 -16.82 15.37
CA ALA A 400 -5.53 -16.68 16.76
C ALA A 400 -4.32 -15.74 16.94
N GLY A 401 -3.70 -15.30 15.82
CA GLY A 401 -2.53 -14.41 15.84
C GLY A 401 -1.18 -15.12 15.86
N ASP A 402 -1.14 -16.44 15.70
CA ASP A 402 0.11 -17.18 15.61
C ASP A 402 0.77 -16.97 14.25
N ILE A 403 2.06 -16.61 14.22
CA ILE A 403 2.82 -16.52 12.97
C ILE A 403 3.21 -17.93 12.55
N VAL A 404 2.76 -18.33 11.34
CA VAL A 404 2.99 -19.67 10.78
C VAL A 404 3.90 -19.67 9.56
N TRP A 405 4.14 -18.51 8.98
CA TRP A 405 5.17 -18.25 7.97
C TRP A 405 5.72 -16.85 8.15
N GLU A 406 7.02 -16.68 7.99
CA GLU A 406 7.69 -15.39 8.01
C GLU A 406 8.84 -15.38 7.01
N TYR A 407 8.91 -14.31 6.25
CA TYR A 407 9.99 -14.03 5.31
C TYR A 407 10.41 -12.57 5.45
N VAL A 408 11.71 -12.33 5.49
CA VAL A 408 12.28 -10.98 5.49
C VAL A 408 13.08 -10.80 4.21
N SER A 409 12.73 -9.78 3.43
CA SER A 409 13.37 -9.48 2.16
C SER A 409 14.89 -9.30 2.32
N PRO A 410 15.71 -10.06 1.60
CA PRO A 410 17.18 -9.89 1.61
C PRO A 410 17.64 -8.79 0.63
N TYR A 411 16.74 -8.14 -0.07
CA TYR A 411 17.04 -7.19 -1.14
C TYR A 411 16.99 -5.76 -0.59
N PHE A 412 18.16 -5.18 -0.37
CA PHE A 412 18.29 -3.80 0.09
C PHE A 412 18.54 -2.87 -1.10
N GLY A 413 17.86 -1.72 -1.11
CA GLY A 413 18.12 -0.65 -2.07
C GLY A 413 19.48 -0.01 -1.86
N THR A 414 19.95 0.73 -2.85
CA THR A 414 21.25 1.43 -2.84
C THR A 414 21.14 2.86 -2.34
N ASP A 415 19.94 3.41 -2.23
CA ASP A 415 19.66 4.70 -1.62
C ASP A 415 20.02 4.68 -0.12
N ALA A 416 20.52 5.76 0.40
CA ALA A 416 20.90 5.86 1.81
C ALA A 416 19.73 6.39 2.66
N PRO A 417 19.35 5.70 3.76
CA PRO A 417 19.82 4.38 4.18
C PRO A 417 19.21 3.27 3.33
N GLY A 418 19.99 2.35 2.82
CA GLY A 418 19.47 1.21 2.04
C GLY A 418 18.37 0.47 2.80
N THR A 419 17.18 0.41 2.24
CA THR A 419 16.03 -0.25 2.84
C THR A 419 15.65 -1.50 2.07
N ASN A 420 15.14 -2.53 2.76
CA ASN A 420 14.59 -3.73 2.12
C ASN A 420 13.07 -3.65 1.95
N ARG A 421 12.55 -2.44 1.81
CA ARG A 421 11.13 -2.11 1.70
C ARG A 421 10.41 -2.96 0.66
N VAL A 422 9.21 -3.42 1.02
CA VAL A 422 8.25 -4.06 0.13
C VAL A 422 6.95 -3.25 0.14
N TYR A 423 6.50 -2.77 -1.03
CA TYR A 423 5.28 -1.97 -1.10
C TYR A 423 4.05 -2.79 -0.69
N ARG A 424 3.79 -3.90 -1.39
CA ARG A 424 2.77 -4.93 -1.11
C ARG A 424 3.25 -6.27 -1.63
N ALA A 425 2.83 -7.34 -0.99
CA ALA A 425 3.07 -8.70 -1.45
C ALA A 425 1.73 -9.45 -1.56
N TYR A 426 1.65 -10.35 -2.54
CA TYR A 426 0.46 -11.17 -2.78
C TYR A 426 0.84 -12.62 -2.95
N ARG A 427 0.09 -13.50 -2.25
CA ARG A 427 0.21 -14.94 -2.42
C ARG A 427 -0.83 -15.46 -3.40
N VAL A 428 -0.38 -16.30 -4.32
CA VAL A 428 -1.20 -16.96 -5.34
C VAL A 428 -1.01 -18.48 -5.28
N PRO A 429 -2.00 -19.28 -5.71
CA PRO A 429 -1.84 -20.73 -5.72
C PRO A 429 -0.80 -21.18 -6.74
N TYR A 430 -0.22 -22.35 -6.54
CA TYR A 430 0.83 -22.89 -7.42
C TYR A 430 0.37 -23.09 -8.86
N ASP A 431 -0.88 -23.43 -9.09
CA ASP A 431 -1.45 -23.65 -10.41
C ASP A 431 -1.59 -22.38 -11.28
N TRP A 432 -1.46 -21.20 -10.66
CA TRP A 432 -1.38 -19.94 -11.44
C TRP A 432 -0.08 -19.77 -12.19
N VAL A 433 0.94 -20.60 -11.88
CA VAL A 433 2.25 -20.57 -12.55
C VAL A 433 2.57 -21.96 -13.11
N PRO A 434 1.88 -22.40 -14.19
CA PRO A 434 2.08 -23.73 -14.76
C PRO A 434 3.46 -23.96 -15.36
N GLN A 435 4.26 -22.90 -15.53
CA GLN A 435 5.64 -22.97 -16.02
C GLN A 435 6.61 -23.56 -14.97
N LEU A 436 6.22 -23.59 -13.71
CA LEU A 436 7.04 -24.08 -12.62
C LEU A 436 6.46 -25.39 -12.05
N PRO A 437 7.30 -26.37 -11.72
CA PRO A 437 6.84 -27.51 -10.92
C PRO A 437 6.49 -27.03 -9.52
N LYS A 438 5.53 -27.71 -8.87
CA LYS A 438 5.25 -27.44 -7.45
C LYS A 438 6.54 -27.62 -6.64
N PRO A 439 6.99 -26.61 -5.88
CA PRO A 439 8.24 -26.71 -5.11
C PRO A 439 8.13 -27.71 -3.96
N ALA A 440 9.27 -28.29 -3.57
CA ALA A 440 9.37 -29.09 -2.36
C ALA A 440 9.33 -28.16 -1.14
N GLU A 441 8.31 -28.31 -0.32
CA GLU A 441 8.13 -27.50 0.89
C GLU A 441 8.92 -28.10 2.06
N ARG A 442 9.70 -27.27 2.75
CA ARG A 442 10.50 -27.66 3.90
C ARG A 442 10.16 -26.76 5.09
N ALA A 443 9.74 -27.36 6.19
CA ALA A 443 9.50 -26.63 7.43
C ALA A 443 10.73 -25.85 7.88
N VAL A 444 10.51 -24.62 8.36
CA VAL A 444 11.54 -23.80 9.02
C VAL A 444 11.06 -23.50 10.42
N VAL A 445 11.73 -24.15 11.39
CA VAL A 445 11.41 -24.01 12.82
C VAL A 445 12.46 -23.09 13.44
N PRO A 446 12.07 -21.93 13.98
CA PRO A 446 13.01 -21.06 14.67
C PRO A 446 13.59 -21.78 15.90
N PRO A 447 14.87 -21.54 16.22
CA PRO A 447 15.49 -22.16 17.39
C PRO A 447 14.74 -21.74 18.67
N PRO A 448 14.62 -22.65 19.67
CA PRO A 448 13.97 -22.32 20.93
C PRO A 448 14.64 -21.11 21.59
N ARG A 449 13.83 -20.21 22.17
CA ARG A 449 14.36 -18.98 22.82
C ARG A 449 15.46 -19.24 23.85
N LYS A 450 15.43 -20.40 24.54
CA LYS A 450 16.45 -20.81 25.48
C LYS A 450 17.84 -21.02 24.84
N ASP A 451 17.85 -21.39 23.54
CA ASP A 451 19.10 -21.71 22.81
C ASP A 451 19.73 -20.41 22.23
N LEU A 452 18.98 -19.28 22.27
CA LEU A 452 19.47 -17.96 21.86
C LEU A 452 20.12 -17.17 23.03
N ARG A 453 20.12 -17.71 24.24
CA ARG A 453 20.78 -17.07 25.39
C ARG A 453 22.28 -17.20 25.24
N ILE A 454 22.97 -16.08 25.25
CA ILE A 454 24.42 -16.04 25.42
C ILE A 454 24.69 -16.59 26.82
N ALA A 455 25.34 -17.77 26.90
CA ALA A 455 25.79 -18.27 28.20
C ALA A 455 26.78 -17.27 28.82
N PRO A 456 26.66 -16.93 30.09
CA PRO A 456 27.69 -16.14 30.76
C PRO A 456 29.04 -16.87 30.61
N ARG A 457 30.07 -16.15 30.18
CA ARG A 457 31.44 -16.66 30.12
C ARG A 457 32.00 -16.80 31.53
#